data_41e304186f7b1c734f9aef5e63d3cfb5
#
_entry.id   41e304186f7b1c734f9aef5e63d3cfb5
#
_cell.length_a   1.000
_cell.length_b   1.000
_cell.length_c   1.000
_cell.angle_alpha   90.00
_cell.angle_beta   90.00
_cell.angle_gamma   90.00
#
_symmetry.space_group_name_H-M   'P 1'
#
loop_
_entity.id
_entity.type
_entity.pdbx_description
1 polymer ?
#
loop_
_entity_poly.entity_id
_entity_poly.type
_entity_poly.pdbx_seq_one_letter_code
_entity_poly.pdbx_strand_id
1 'polypeptide(L)'
;MGEGFLTWDEFDPALYKLTATLTCGKEREVKEVQFGMREFTIKGKWFYVNGRKTMLRGTVENCDFPLTGYAPMDVASWERVFRICRNYGLNHMRFHSFCPPEAAFIAADLIGFYLQPEGPSWPNHGPRLGNGQPIDKYLMDETIALTKQYGNYASYCMLACGNEPSGRWVPWVSKFVDYWKATDPRHVYTGASVGNSWQWQPHNQYHVKAGARGLSWTGAQPESTSDYRNRIDTVKQPYVSHETGQWCAFPNFNEIRKYTGVNKAKNFEIFRDILNDNHMGGMGHDFMMASGKLQAICYKHEIEKTLRTPDYAGFQLLALNDYSGQGTALVGLLDVFFEEKGYINAAEFRRFCSPTVLLARIPKFTYTNNETFHADIEISHFGKEALQKANTVYCVKDKYGKIYARGVVSTRDIPIGNLFSLGSIDMKLNDIRTPQKLNLEVRLENSDIVNDWDFWVYPDKVKFTQGNVYTTDTLDEKAISILQEGGNVLITAAGKIKYGREVKQYFTPVFWNTSWFKMRPPHTTGIFLNDYHPLFRDFPTEYHSNLQWWELLNKAQVMQFTHFPAEFQPTIQSIDTWFISRKIG
;
A
#
# COMPACT_ATOMS: atom_id res chain seq x y z
N MET A 1 -22.41 21.01 -28.80
CA MET A 1 -22.58 19.57 -29.01
C MET A 1 -24.04 19.24 -28.72
N GLY A 2 -24.70 18.39 -29.49
CA GLY A 2 -26.11 18.05 -29.28
C GLY A 2 -26.37 17.16 -28.09
N GLU A 3 -27.62 16.78 -27.88
CA GLU A 3 -28.00 15.76 -26.90
C GLU A 3 -27.29 14.45 -27.24
N GLY A 4 -26.72 13.74 -26.19
CA GLY A 4 -26.08 12.46 -26.36
C GLY A 4 -24.54 12.47 -26.48
N PHE A 5 -23.86 13.58 -26.11
CA PHE A 5 -22.39 13.53 -26.00
C PHE A 5 -21.93 12.60 -24.86
N LEU A 6 -20.83 11.90 -25.08
CA LEU A 6 -20.21 11.03 -24.08
C LEU A 6 -19.33 11.88 -23.15
N THR A 7 -19.40 11.60 -21.85
CA THR A 7 -18.50 12.20 -20.87
C THR A 7 -17.26 11.34 -20.67
N TRP A 8 -16.17 11.99 -20.27
CA TRP A 8 -14.90 11.33 -19.96
C TRP A 8 -14.80 11.00 -18.48
N ASP A 9 -14.50 9.75 -18.14
CA ASP A 9 -14.13 9.33 -16.78
C ASP A 9 -13.25 8.05 -16.80
N GLU A 10 -12.99 7.46 -15.61
CA GLU A 10 -12.20 6.24 -15.47
C GLU A 10 -12.82 5.01 -16.15
N PHE A 11 -14.10 4.97 -16.44
CA PHE A 11 -14.80 3.86 -17.06
C PHE A 11 -15.00 4.07 -18.56
N ASP A 12 -15.28 5.29 -18.95
CA ASP A 12 -15.52 5.69 -20.34
C ASP A 12 -14.64 6.90 -20.69
N PRO A 13 -13.37 6.70 -21.09
CA PRO A 13 -12.45 7.79 -21.42
C PRO A 13 -12.73 8.35 -22.83
N ALA A 14 -13.95 8.85 -23.05
CA ALA A 14 -14.40 9.36 -24.33
C ALA A 14 -13.72 10.70 -24.67
N LEU A 15 -13.07 10.76 -25.82
CA LEU A 15 -12.36 11.94 -26.31
C LEU A 15 -12.94 12.45 -27.60
N TYR A 16 -12.91 13.75 -27.78
CA TYR A 16 -13.34 14.49 -28.95
C TYR A 16 -12.16 15.19 -29.60
N LYS A 17 -12.25 15.39 -30.90
CA LYS A 17 -11.28 16.13 -31.70
C LYS A 17 -11.93 17.38 -32.26
N LEU A 18 -11.41 18.55 -31.89
CA LEU A 18 -11.76 19.83 -32.50
C LEU A 18 -10.73 20.13 -33.59
N THR A 19 -11.22 20.35 -34.81
CA THR A 19 -10.41 20.85 -35.92
C THR A 19 -10.75 22.28 -36.19
N ALA A 20 -9.83 23.20 -35.96
CA ALA A 20 -9.96 24.61 -36.30
C ALA A 20 -9.20 24.91 -37.60
N THR A 21 -9.86 25.53 -38.55
CA THR A 21 -9.23 25.93 -39.81
C THR A 21 -9.26 27.48 -39.91
N LEU A 22 -8.08 28.07 -40.02
CA LEU A 22 -7.92 29.48 -40.32
C LEU A 22 -7.59 29.64 -41.81
N THR A 23 -8.34 30.49 -42.53
CA THR A 23 -8.10 30.77 -43.95
C THR A 23 -7.89 32.27 -44.13
N CYS A 24 -6.79 32.65 -44.78
CA CYS A 24 -6.49 34.02 -45.14
C CYS A 24 -6.04 34.06 -46.61
N GLY A 25 -6.93 34.51 -47.50
CA GLY A 25 -6.68 34.46 -48.93
C GLY A 25 -6.50 33.03 -49.45
N LYS A 26 -5.31 32.69 -49.94
CA LYS A 26 -4.97 31.35 -50.42
C LYS A 26 -4.29 30.49 -49.34
N GLU A 27 -3.93 31.05 -48.20
CA GLU A 27 -3.28 30.36 -47.10
C GLU A 27 -4.32 29.72 -46.20
N ARG A 28 -4.00 28.50 -45.74
CA ARG A 28 -4.84 27.72 -44.85
C ARG A 28 -3.99 27.10 -43.77
N GLU A 29 -4.30 27.34 -42.51
CA GLU A 29 -3.73 26.66 -41.34
C GLU A 29 -4.81 25.82 -40.67
N VAL A 30 -4.44 24.60 -40.28
CA VAL A 30 -5.33 23.68 -39.56
C VAL A 30 -4.70 23.33 -38.21
N LYS A 31 -5.45 23.55 -37.14
CA LYS A 31 -5.07 23.14 -35.80
C LYS A 31 -6.07 22.14 -35.25
N GLU A 32 -5.57 21.02 -34.73
CA GLU A 32 -6.37 19.99 -34.08
C GLU A 32 -6.10 19.98 -32.59
N VAL A 33 -7.16 19.85 -31.78
CA VAL A 33 -7.10 19.77 -30.33
C VAL A 33 -7.98 18.60 -29.89
N GLN A 34 -7.41 17.69 -29.12
CA GLN A 34 -8.14 16.61 -28.46
C GLN A 34 -8.58 17.04 -27.06
N PHE A 35 -9.78 16.68 -26.65
CA PHE A 35 -10.30 17.00 -25.31
C PHE A 35 -11.36 15.99 -24.88
N GLY A 36 -11.55 15.84 -23.56
CA GLY A 36 -12.65 15.08 -22.95
C GLY A 36 -13.66 16.00 -22.28
N MET A 37 -14.94 15.62 -22.34
CA MET A 37 -16.02 16.33 -21.64
C MET A 37 -16.15 15.77 -20.23
N ARG A 38 -15.70 16.51 -19.23
CA ARG A 38 -15.83 16.06 -17.83
C ARG A 38 -16.18 17.22 -16.90
N GLU A 39 -16.91 16.89 -15.85
CA GLU A 39 -17.11 17.71 -14.67
C GLU A 39 -16.43 17.02 -13.49
N PHE A 40 -15.47 17.69 -12.80
CA PHE A 40 -14.81 17.20 -11.60
C PHE A 40 -15.11 18.15 -10.46
N THR A 41 -15.96 17.73 -9.52
CA THR A 41 -16.53 18.60 -8.48
C THR A 41 -16.46 17.96 -7.10
N ILE A 42 -16.79 18.77 -6.08
CA ILE A 42 -16.86 18.36 -4.68
C ILE A 42 -18.27 18.63 -4.14
N LYS A 43 -18.85 17.62 -3.48
CA LYS A 43 -20.09 17.76 -2.70
C LYS A 43 -19.87 17.18 -1.31
N GLY A 44 -19.83 18.03 -0.29
CA GLY A 44 -19.50 17.62 1.08
C GLY A 44 -18.10 17.03 1.17
N LYS A 45 -17.99 15.81 1.66
CA LYS A 45 -16.71 15.12 1.87
C LYS A 45 -16.28 14.21 0.69
N TRP A 46 -16.87 14.36 -0.49
CA TRP A 46 -16.66 13.47 -1.62
C TRP A 46 -16.36 14.19 -2.93
N PHE A 47 -15.53 13.54 -3.75
CA PHE A 47 -15.37 13.91 -5.16
C PHE A 47 -16.51 13.35 -6.00
N TYR A 48 -16.85 14.08 -7.06
CA TYR A 48 -17.83 13.68 -8.06
C TYR A 48 -17.27 13.91 -9.46
N VAL A 49 -17.36 12.88 -10.29
CA VAL A 49 -17.00 12.95 -11.70
C VAL A 49 -18.28 12.74 -12.51
N ASN A 50 -18.67 13.74 -13.30
CA ASN A 50 -19.92 13.74 -14.08
C ASN A 50 -21.16 13.41 -13.21
N GLY A 51 -21.20 13.95 -12.00
CA GLY A 51 -22.28 13.71 -11.04
C GLY A 51 -22.21 12.37 -10.28
N ARG A 52 -21.28 11.46 -10.61
CA ARG A 52 -21.07 10.16 -9.93
C ARG A 52 -20.08 10.32 -8.78
N LYS A 53 -20.47 9.87 -7.59
CA LYS A 53 -19.58 9.83 -6.42
C LYS A 53 -18.37 8.93 -6.73
N THR A 54 -17.18 9.47 -6.49
CA THR A 54 -15.91 8.82 -6.86
C THR A 54 -14.96 8.78 -5.66
N MET A 55 -14.31 7.64 -5.47
CA MET A 55 -13.21 7.46 -4.52
C MET A 55 -11.88 7.39 -5.28
N LEU A 56 -10.91 8.17 -4.86
CA LEU A 56 -9.57 8.15 -5.46
C LEU A 56 -8.74 7.00 -4.85
N ARG A 57 -8.32 6.08 -5.69
CA ARG A 57 -7.39 5.00 -5.38
C ARG A 57 -6.07 5.33 -6.07
N GLY A 58 -5.19 6.01 -5.36
CA GLY A 58 -4.04 6.65 -5.97
C GLY A 58 -2.70 6.05 -5.61
N THR A 59 -1.70 6.45 -6.38
CA THR A 59 -0.28 6.29 -6.10
C THR A 59 0.46 7.60 -6.29
N VAL A 60 1.64 7.69 -5.69
CA VAL A 60 2.61 8.77 -5.90
C VAL A 60 3.58 8.36 -6.99
N GLU A 61 3.94 9.28 -7.87
CA GLU A 61 5.03 9.15 -8.83
C GLU A 61 6.12 10.19 -8.47
N ASN A 62 7.37 9.73 -8.33
CA ASN A 62 8.47 10.51 -7.76
C ASN A 62 9.50 10.96 -8.81
N CYS A 63 9.18 10.91 -10.10
CA CYS A 63 10.07 11.20 -11.21
C CYS A 63 11.33 10.31 -11.24
N ASP A 64 11.15 9.01 -10.95
CA ASP A 64 12.25 8.05 -10.86
C ASP A 64 12.28 7.11 -12.07
N PHE A 65 13.10 7.48 -13.05
CA PHE A 65 13.28 6.76 -14.31
C PHE A 65 14.78 6.43 -14.51
N PRO A 66 15.27 5.32 -13.92
CA PRO A 66 16.72 5.04 -13.85
C PRO A 66 17.42 4.86 -15.20
N LEU A 67 16.69 4.49 -16.25
CA LEU A 67 17.27 4.29 -17.58
C LEU A 67 17.63 5.62 -18.24
N THR A 68 16.81 6.63 -18.09
CA THR A 68 16.94 7.93 -18.76
C THR A 68 17.42 9.05 -17.84
N GLY A 69 17.13 8.97 -16.54
CA GLY A 69 17.37 10.02 -15.56
C GLY A 69 16.36 11.18 -15.64
N TYR A 70 15.31 11.04 -16.46
CA TYR A 70 14.20 12.00 -16.58
C TYR A 70 12.91 11.28 -16.99
N ALA A 71 11.76 11.93 -16.77
CA ALA A 71 10.44 11.41 -17.12
C ALA A 71 10.31 11.14 -18.63
N PRO A 72 9.68 10.04 -19.06
CA PRO A 72 9.47 9.73 -20.48
C PRO A 72 8.73 10.85 -21.21
N MET A 73 9.21 11.18 -22.42
CA MET A 73 8.61 12.20 -23.28
C MET A 73 7.66 11.63 -24.34
N ASP A 74 7.45 10.32 -24.33
CA ASP A 74 6.57 9.62 -25.26
C ASP A 74 5.31 9.08 -24.58
N VAL A 75 4.20 9.04 -25.31
CA VAL A 75 2.89 8.63 -24.82
C VAL A 75 2.85 7.14 -24.45
N ALA A 76 3.53 6.28 -25.22
CA ALA A 76 3.49 4.83 -25.02
C ALA A 76 4.08 4.42 -23.66
N SER A 77 5.17 5.06 -23.25
CA SER A 77 5.78 4.83 -21.92
C SER A 77 4.82 5.18 -20.79
N TRP A 78 4.11 6.30 -20.88
CA TRP A 78 3.12 6.70 -19.90
C TRP A 78 1.84 5.85 -19.94
N GLU A 79 1.40 5.44 -21.13
CA GLU A 79 0.29 4.46 -21.23
C GLU A 79 0.65 3.17 -20.51
N ARG A 80 1.87 2.67 -20.66
CA ARG A 80 2.35 1.48 -19.92
C ARG A 80 2.22 1.69 -18.40
N VAL A 81 2.70 2.81 -17.88
CA VAL A 81 2.62 3.13 -16.44
C VAL A 81 1.16 3.17 -15.95
N PHE A 82 0.28 3.91 -16.63
CA PHE A 82 -1.12 4.02 -16.21
C PHE A 82 -1.89 2.71 -16.37
N ARG A 83 -1.62 1.90 -17.40
CA ARG A 83 -2.22 0.56 -17.55
C ARG A 83 -1.81 -0.37 -16.43
N ILE A 84 -0.54 -0.35 -16.01
CA ILE A 84 -0.08 -1.10 -14.84
C ILE A 84 -0.81 -0.63 -13.59
N CYS A 85 -0.87 0.66 -13.31
CA CYS A 85 -1.61 1.21 -12.18
C CYS A 85 -3.09 0.78 -12.20
N ARG A 86 -3.75 0.81 -13.35
CA ARG A 86 -5.14 0.34 -13.51
C ARG A 86 -5.28 -1.16 -13.28
N ASN A 87 -4.32 -1.96 -13.71
CA ASN A 87 -4.30 -3.40 -13.45
C ASN A 87 -4.23 -3.69 -11.96
N TYR A 88 -3.61 -2.82 -11.16
CA TYR A 88 -3.62 -2.83 -9.70
C TYR A 88 -4.84 -2.11 -9.09
N GLY A 89 -5.85 -1.76 -9.87
CA GLY A 89 -7.11 -1.17 -9.41
C GLY A 89 -7.06 0.32 -9.09
N LEU A 90 -5.96 1.00 -9.39
CA LEU A 90 -5.80 2.44 -9.18
C LEU A 90 -6.47 3.26 -10.28
N ASN A 91 -6.86 4.49 -9.96
CA ASN A 91 -7.49 5.45 -10.88
C ASN A 91 -6.90 6.86 -10.78
N HIS A 92 -5.88 7.05 -9.92
CA HIS A 92 -5.35 8.36 -9.59
C HIS A 92 -3.83 8.32 -9.44
N MET A 93 -3.15 9.39 -9.90
CA MET A 93 -1.71 9.59 -9.69
C MET A 93 -1.42 11.01 -9.25
N ARG A 94 -0.67 11.12 -8.17
CA ARG A 94 -0.08 12.36 -7.70
C ARG A 94 1.38 12.41 -8.13
N PHE A 95 1.80 13.53 -8.72
CA PHE A 95 3.19 13.76 -9.09
C PHE A 95 3.89 14.56 -7.99
N HIS A 96 4.76 13.87 -7.25
CA HIS A 96 5.38 14.42 -6.04
C HIS A 96 6.36 15.53 -6.39
N SER A 97 5.92 16.79 -6.16
CA SER A 97 6.66 18.03 -6.36
C SER A 97 7.13 18.25 -7.80
N PHE A 98 6.39 17.77 -8.79
CA PHE A 98 6.67 18.08 -10.20
C PHE A 98 5.41 18.00 -11.08
N CYS A 99 5.53 18.55 -12.27
CA CYS A 99 4.55 18.37 -13.35
C CYS A 99 5.14 17.42 -14.39
N PRO A 100 4.44 16.33 -14.76
CA PRO A 100 4.93 15.44 -15.81
C PRO A 100 4.87 16.11 -17.19
N PRO A 101 5.58 15.60 -18.20
CA PRO A 101 5.50 16.10 -19.56
C PRO A 101 4.12 15.85 -20.18
N GLU A 102 3.81 16.58 -21.27
CA GLU A 102 2.53 16.50 -22.00
C GLU A 102 2.11 15.07 -22.35
N ALA A 103 3.08 14.21 -22.67
CA ALA A 103 2.87 12.80 -22.98
C ALA A 103 2.09 12.05 -21.86
N ALA A 104 2.30 12.41 -20.60
CA ALA A 104 1.58 11.82 -19.47
C ALA A 104 0.11 12.22 -19.47
N PHE A 105 -0.21 13.49 -19.77
CA PHE A 105 -1.61 13.95 -19.85
C PHE A 105 -2.35 13.29 -21.02
N ILE A 106 -1.71 13.18 -22.19
CA ILE A 106 -2.28 12.48 -23.35
C ILE A 106 -2.56 11.02 -23.00
N ALA A 107 -1.60 10.32 -22.41
CA ALA A 107 -1.77 8.92 -22.01
C ALA A 107 -2.87 8.74 -20.95
N ALA A 108 -2.94 9.64 -19.97
CA ALA A 108 -3.96 9.59 -18.92
C ALA A 108 -5.36 9.88 -19.50
N ASP A 109 -5.48 10.79 -20.46
CA ASP A 109 -6.73 11.06 -21.18
C ASP A 109 -7.22 9.82 -21.93
N LEU A 110 -6.31 9.09 -22.60
CA LEU A 110 -6.62 7.85 -23.32
C LEU A 110 -7.06 6.71 -22.40
N ILE A 111 -6.51 6.67 -21.18
CA ILE A 111 -6.75 5.57 -20.22
C ILE A 111 -7.94 5.87 -19.29
N GLY A 112 -8.28 7.14 -19.06
CA GLY A 112 -9.22 7.55 -18.02
C GLY A 112 -8.58 7.56 -16.62
N PHE A 113 -7.51 8.31 -16.43
CA PHE A 113 -6.75 8.35 -15.18
C PHE A 113 -6.69 9.76 -14.61
N TYR A 114 -7.03 9.95 -13.32
CA TYR A 114 -7.12 11.28 -12.70
C TYR A 114 -5.75 11.72 -12.20
N LEU A 115 -5.29 12.90 -12.63
CA LEU A 115 -3.95 13.39 -12.29
C LEU A 115 -4.01 14.57 -11.31
N GLN A 116 -3.02 14.57 -10.41
CA GLN A 116 -2.67 15.69 -9.54
C GLN A 116 -1.20 16.06 -9.77
N PRO A 117 -0.88 16.93 -10.73
CA PRO A 117 0.44 17.55 -10.78
C PRO A 117 0.63 18.47 -9.57
N GLU A 118 1.88 18.71 -9.21
CA GLU A 118 2.27 19.65 -8.16
C GLU A 118 3.26 20.68 -8.69
N GLY A 119 3.26 21.87 -8.08
CA GLY A 119 4.34 22.81 -8.24
C GLY A 119 5.67 22.23 -7.73
N PRO A 120 6.82 22.60 -8.32
CA PRO A 120 8.12 21.99 -8.03
C PRO A 120 8.70 22.46 -6.69
N SER A 121 8.04 22.07 -5.60
CA SER A 121 8.43 22.47 -4.25
C SER A 121 8.26 21.35 -3.23
N TRP A 122 9.40 20.95 -2.66
CA TRP A 122 9.49 20.14 -1.45
C TRP A 122 10.59 20.72 -0.54
N PRO A 123 10.28 21.86 0.16
CA PRO A 123 11.30 22.61 0.89
C PRO A 123 11.52 22.09 2.32
N ASN A 124 11.41 20.81 2.57
CA ASN A 124 11.55 20.23 3.92
C ASN A 124 12.77 20.77 4.67
N HIS A 125 13.88 21.03 3.95
CA HIS A 125 15.10 21.66 4.46
C HIS A 125 15.59 22.82 3.58
N GLY A 126 14.76 23.33 2.68
CA GLY A 126 15.08 24.36 1.68
C GLY A 126 14.37 25.69 1.91
N PRO A 127 13.97 26.38 0.83
CA PRO A 127 13.35 27.70 0.90
C PRO A 127 12.07 27.69 1.75
N ARG A 128 11.83 28.81 2.43
CA ARG A 128 10.65 29.00 3.30
C ARG A 128 9.55 29.71 2.53
N LEU A 129 8.47 28.98 2.23
CA LEU A 129 7.30 29.50 1.54
C LEU A 129 6.55 30.53 2.41
N GLY A 130 6.09 31.62 1.80
CA GLY A 130 5.38 32.70 2.49
C GLY A 130 6.26 33.66 3.28
N ASN A 131 7.58 33.60 3.08
CA ASN A 131 8.56 34.48 3.73
C ASN A 131 9.10 35.58 2.79
N GLY A 132 8.48 35.80 1.62
CA GLY A 132 8.95 36.80 0.65
C GLY A 132 10.18 36.37 -0.13
N GLN A 133 10.50 35.07 -0.16
CA GLN A 133 11.60 34.52 -0.96
C GLN A 133 11.15 34.34 -2.42
N PRO A 134 12.10 34.27 -3.38
CA PRO A 134 11.78 34.09 -4.80
C PRO A 134 10.87 32.92 -5.12
N ILE A 135 10.89 31.86 -4.30
CA ILE A 135 10.03 30.68 -4.42
C ILE A 135 8.54 31.05 -4.37
N ASP A 136 8.15 32.09 -3.59
CA ASP A 136 6.77 32.50 -3.44
C ASP A 136 6.19 32.96 -4.78
N LYS A 137 6.97 33.74 -5.56
CA LYS A 137 6.56 34.17 -6.90
C LYS A 137 6.69 33.04 -7.92
N TYR A 138 7.80 32.29 -7.85
CA TYR A 138 8.08 31.23 -8.80
C TYR A 138 6.99 30.17 -8.84
N LEU A 139 6.52 29.68 -7.68
CA LEU A 139 5.46 28.68 -7.64
C LEU A 139 4.12 29.17 -8.21
N MET A 140 3.81 30.46 -8.03
CA MET A 140 2.62 31.05 -8.66
C MET A 140 2.78 31.07 -10.18
N ASP A 141 3.88 31.62 -10.66
CA ASP A 141 4.17 31.76 -12.10
C ASP A 141 4.20 30.39 -12.79
N GLU A 142 4.87 29.42 -12.15
CA GLU A 142 5.00 28.06 -12.68
C GLU A 142 3.66 27.33 -12.75
N THR A 143 2.85 27.40 -11.70
CA THR A 143 1.53 26.76 -11.72
C THR A 143 0.58 27.43 -12.70
N ILE A 144 0.70 28.75 -12.93
CA ILE A 144 -0.04 29.47 -13.98
C ILE A 144 0.39 28.95 -15.36
N ALA A 145 1.69 28.85 -15.63
CA ALA A 145 2.20 28.33 -16.89
C ALA A 145 1.77 26.88 -17.14
N LEU A 146 1.86 26.03 -16.12
CA LEU A 146 1.45 24.64 -16.12
C LEU A 146 -0.05 24.50 -16.45
N THR A 147 -0.91 25.23 -15.75
CA THR A 147 -2.36 25.17 -15.98
C THR A 147 -2.76 25.76 -17.33
N LYS A 148 -2.07 26.81 -17.79
CA LYS A 148 -2.27 27.36 -19.13
C LYS A 148 -1.92 26.35 -20.23
N GLN A 149 -0.86 25.57 -20.03
CA GLN A 149 -0.40 24.58 -20.99
C GLN A 149 -1.26 23.31 -20.97
N TYR A 150 -1.56 22.77 -19.78
CA TYR A 150 -2.13 21.43 -19.60
C TYR A 150 -3.56 21.40 -19.06
N GLY A 151 -4.12 22.53 -18.62
CA GLY A 151 -5.44 22.59 -17.98
C GLY A 151 -6.62 22.19 -18.87
N ASN A 152 -6.40 21.94 -20.16
CA ASN A 152 -7.43 21.46 -21.08
C ASN A 152 -7.50 19.92 -21.19
N TYR A 153 -6.51 19.21 -20.68
CA TYR A 153 -6.56 17.75 -20.62
C TYR A 153 -7.60 17.29 -19.61
N ALA A 154 -8.42 16.32 -19.99
CA ALA A 154 -9.50 15.81 -19.14
C ALA A 154 -8.96 15.16 -17.86
N SER A 155 -7.79 14.53 -17.93
CA SER A 155 -7.08 13.92 -16.82
C SER A 155 -6.54 14.91 -15.79
N TYR A 156 -6.30 16.18 -16.16
CA TYR A 156 -5.86 17.21 -15.22
C TYR A 156 -7.02 17.64 -14.32
N CYS A 157 -7.17 16.98 -13.18
CA CYS A 157 -8.32 17.16 -12.29
C CYS A 157 -8.01 17.99 -11.04
N MET A 158 -6.78 17.97 -10.58
CA MET A 158 -6.37 18.44 -9.25
C MET A 158 -5.03 19.16 -9.34
N LEU A 159 -4.79 20.12 -8.42
CA LEU A 159 -3.51 20.84 -8.34
C LEU A 159 -3.15 21.14 -6.88
N ALA A 160 -1.86 20.99 -6.54
CA ALA A 160 -1.25 21.48 -5.30
C ALA A 160 0.00 22.32 -5.60
N CYS A 161 0.41 23.18 -4.65
CA CYS A 161 1.64 23.95 -4.84
C CYS A 161 2.92 23.14 -4.65
N GLY A 162 2.84 21.94 -4.04
CA GLY A 162 3.97 21.07 -3.75
C GLY A 162 3.74 20.20 -2.53
N ASN A 163 4.85 19.65 -1.99
CA ASN A 163 4.86 18.74 -0.86
C ASN A 163 5.51 19.37 0.38
N GLU A 164 4.95 19.12 1.56
CA GLU A 164 5.52 19.37 2.89
C GLU A 164 6.23 20.73 3.04
N PRO A 165 5.53 21.84 2.84
CA PRO A 165 6.11 23.17 2.87
C PRO A 165 6.62 23.57 4.25
N SER A 166 7.62 24.46 4.29
CA SER A 166 8.12 25.12 5.50
C SER A 166 7.94 26.64 5.43
N GLY A 167 8.20 27.34 6.53
CA GLY A 167 8.05 28.79 6.61
C GLY A 167 6.67 29.25 7.05
N ARG A 168 6.24 30.42 6.62
CA ARG A 168 4.88 30.99 6.84
C ARG A 168 3.90 30.53 5.76
N TRP A 169 3.94 29.24 5.49
CA TRP A 169 3.31 28.62 4.32
C TRP A 169 1.77 28.63 4.34
N VAL A 170 1.11 28.49 5.51
CA VAL A 170 -0.36 28.39 5.58
C VAL A 170 -1.05 29.60 4.99
N PRO A 171 -0.71 30.86 5.34
CA PRO A 171 -1.29 32.04 4.69
C PRO A 171 -0.97 32.13 3.19
N TRP A 172 0.19 31.64 2.78
CA TRP A 172 0.57 31.65 1.36
C TRP A 172 -0.26 30.64 0.55
N VAL A 173 -0.36 29.40 1.00
CA VAL A 173 -1.18 28.37 0.30
C VAL A 173 -2.67 28.71 0.34
N SER A 174 -3.14 29.42 1.37
CA SER A 174 -4.52 29.93 1.39
C SER A 174 -4.79 30.88 0.22
N LYS A 175 -3.88 31.84 -0.03
CA LYS A 175 -3.95 32.74 -1.18
C LYS A 175 -3.83 31.99 -2.52
N PHE A 176 -2.96 30.99 -2.57
CA PHE A 176 -2.79 30.11 -3.74
C PHE A 176 -4.11 29.41 -4.07
N VAL A 177 -4.75 28.76 -3.10
CA VAL A 177 -6.02 28.07 -3.31
C VAL A 177 -7.14 29.03 -3.71
N ASP A 178 -7.25 30.19 -3.04
CA ASP A 178 -8.27 31.19 -3.36
C ASP A 178 -8.10 31.75 -4.78
N TYR A 179 -6.87 32.01 -5.20
CA TYR A 179 -6.56 32.44 -6.56
C TYR A 179 -7.07 31.41 -7.59
N TRP A 180 -6.72 30.13 -7.39
CA TRP A 180 -7.08 29.09 -8.35
C TRP A 180 -8.59 28.81 -8.38
N LYS A 181 -9.26 28.80 -7.26
CA LYS A 181 -10.72 28.69 -7.18
C LYS A 181 -11.43 29.78 -7.96
N ALA A 182 -10.90 30.99 -7.93
CA ALA A 182 -11.48 32.15 -8.64
C ALA A 182 -11.11 32.17 -10.13
N THR A 183 -9.91 31.68 -10.48
CA THR A 183 -9.36 31.82 -11.83
C THR A 183 -9.76 30.67 -12.75
N ASP A 184 -9.74 29.42 -12.23
CA ASP A 184 -10.06 28.24 -13.03
C ASP A 184 -10.89 27.21 -12.23
N PRO A 185 -12.21 27.30 -12.26
CA PRO A 185 -13.10 26.40 -11.53
C PRO A 185 -13.26 25.01 -12.17
N ARG A 186 -12.56 24.72 -13.27
CA ARG A 186 -12.62 23.40 -13.94
C ARG A 186 -11.94 22.29 -13.17
N HIS A 187 -11.07 22.63 -12.21
CA HIS A 187 -10.26 21.73 -11.38
C HIS A 187 -10.55 21.96 -9.90
N VAL A 188 -10.00 21.11 -9.04
CA VAL A 188 -10.06 21.28 -7.58
C VAL A 188 -8.66 21.47 -7.01
N TYR A 189 -8.56 22.24 -5.93
CA TYR A 189 -7.30 22.77 -5.43
C TYR A 189 -7.07 22.46 -3.95
N THR A 190 -5.83 22.03 -3.64
CA THR A 190 -5.29 21.94 -2.29
C THR A 190 -4.03 22.78 -2.20
N GLY A 191 -3.71 23.31 -1.02
CA GLY A 191 -2.51 24.11 -0.84
C GLY A 191 -1.24 23.29 -1.04
N ALA A 192 -1.09 22.21 -0.26
CA ALA A 192 0.03 21.29 -0.36
C ALA A 192 -0.37 19.90 0.15
N SER A 193 0.34 18.88 -0.34
CA SER A 193 0.30 17.53 0.21
C SER A 193 1.20 17.44 1.44
N VAL A 194 0.69 16.96 2.60
CA VAL A 194 1.40 17.15 3.87
C VAL A 194 1.38 15.92 4.79
N GLY A 195 2.46 15.76 5.54
CA GLY A 195 2.58 14.79 6.62
C GLY A 195 1.65 15.09 7.81
N ASN A 196 1.63 14.20 8.81
CA ASN A 196 0.71 14.31 9.94
C ASN A 196 0.97 15.55 10.80
N SER A 197 2.21 15.93 11.01
CA SER A 197 2.61 17.06 11.88
C SER A 197 2.37 18.45 11.28
N TRP A 198 2.09 18.53 9.97
CA TRP A 198 1.78 19.82 9.33
C TRP A 198 0.40 20.33 9.73
N GLN A 199 0.26 21.65 9.76
CA GLN A 199 -1.01 22.31 10.09
C GLN A 199 -2.09 22.00 9.03
N TRP A 200 -3.37 22.07 9.46
CA TRP A 200 -4.49 22.05 8.52
C TRP A 200 -4.53 23.35 7.70
N GLN A 201 -4.97 23.23 6.48
CA GLN A 201 -5.02 24.32 5.50
C GLN A 201 -6.49 24.74 5.34
N PRO A 202 -6.91 25.90 5.88
CA PRO A 202 -8.35 26.22 6.03
C PRO A 202 -9.08 26.49 4.70
N HIS A 203 -8.37 26.93 3.65
CA HIS A 203 -8.95 27.31 2.36
C HIS A 203 -9.03 26.16 1.37
N ASN A 204 -8.45 25.02 1.69
CA ASN A 204 -8.43 23.85 0.81
C ASN A 204 -9.83 23.40 0.40
N GLN A 205 -9.98 23.02 -0.87
CA GLN A 205 -11.19 22.35 -1.33
C GLN A 205 -11.19 20.86 -0.98
N TYR A 206 -10.01 20.25 -0.90
CA TYR A 206 -9.79 18.89 -0.42
C TYR A 206 -8.43 18.80 0.31
N HIS A 207 -8.26 17.83 1.16
CA HIS A 207 -7.00 17.64 1.90
C HIS A 207 -6.25 16.41 1.41
N VAL A 208 -4.94 16.57 1.15
CA VAL A 208 -3.99 15.47 1.04
C VAL A 208 -3.13 15.52 2.29
N LYS A 209 -3.44 14.66 3.27
CA LYS A 209 -2.81 14.73 4.59
C LYS A 209 -2.62 13.34 5.20
N ALA A 210 -1.45 13.10 5.79
CA ALA A 210 -1.24 11.93 6.63
C ALA A 210 -1.98 12.08 7.98
N GLY A 211 -2.16 10.97 8.68
CA GLY A 211 -2.83 10.93 9.98
C GLY A 211 -3.85 9.79 10.07
N ALA A 212 -4.67 9.60 9.05
CA ALA A 212 -5.60 8.48 8.95
C ALA A 212 -5.02 7.39 8.04
N ARG A 213 -3.90 6.79 8.45
CA ARG A 213 -3.20 5.71 7.74
C ARG A 213 -2.45 4.81 8.74
N GLY A 214 -1.93 3.69 8.26
CA GLY A 214 -1.13 2.74 9.04
C GLY A 214 -1.96 1.75 9.84
N LEU A 215 -1.28 0.75 10.37
CA LEU A 215 -1.85 -0.32 11.18
C LEU A 215 -1.36 -0.20 12.63
N SER A 216 -2.24 -0.55 13.59
CA SER A 216 -1.92 -0.47 15.02
C SER A 216 -1.18 -1.71 15.55
N TRP A 217 -0.67 -2.57 14.68
CA TRP A 217 -0.16 -3.91 15.00
C TRP A 217 1.14 -3.95 15.80
N THR A 218 1.83 -2.82 15.97
CA THR A 218 2.94 -2.70 16.94
C THR A 218 2.47 -2.72 18.40
N GLY A 219 1.22 -2.39 18.65
CA GLY A 219 0.63 -2.28 19.99
C GLY A 219 -0.64 -3.10 20.22
N ALA A 220 -1.31 -3.52 19.16
CA ALA A 220 -2.56 -4.26 19.20
C ALA A 220 -2.54 -5.46 18.23
N GLN A 221 -3.21 -6.53 18.62
CA GLN A 221 -3.38 -7.73 17.79
C GLN A 221 -4.06 -7.37 16.46
N PRO A 222 -3.68 -8.02 15.34
CA PRO A 222 -4.36 -7.86 14.06
C PRO A 222 -5.84 -8.17 14.15
N GLU A 223 -6.65 -7.28 13.62
CA GLU A 223 -8.09 -7.34 13.47
C GLU A 223 -8.52 -6.54 12.23
N SER A 224 -9.76 -6.68 11.81
CA SER A 224 -10.30 -5.90 10.69
C SER A 224 -11.61 -5.18 11.02
N THR A 225 -11.92 -4.98 12.30
CA THR A 225 -13.14 -4.28 12.77
C THR A 225 -12.96 -2.76 12.80
N SER A 226 -11.75 -2.27 13.04
CA SER A 226 -11.45 -0.85 13.19
C SER A 226 -11.37 -0.11 11.84
N ASP A 227 -11.57 1.21 11.91
CA ASP A 227 -11.42 2.13 10.79
C ASP A 227 -10.76 3.46 11.24
N TYR A 228 -10.70 4.45 10.37
CA TYR A 228 -10.06 5.75 10.66
C TYR A 228 -11.06 6.86 11.00
N ARG A 229 -12.36 6.57 11.23
CA ARG A 229 -13.38 7.62 11.43
C ARG A 229 -13.00 8.68 12.46
N ASN A 230 -12.44 8.27 13.60
CA ASN A 230 -12.03 9.17 14.68
C ASN A 230 -10.83 10.08 14.32
N ARG A 231 -10.19 9.84 13.17
CA ARG A 231 -9.07 10.66 12.68
C ARG A 231 -9.51 11.77 11.72
N ILE A 232 -10.72 11.62 11.14
CA ILE A 232 -11.23 12.50 10.08
C ILE A 232 -12.65 13.00 10.35
N ASP A 233 -13.23 12.74 11.51
CA ASP A 233 -14.60 13.13 11.88
C ASP A 233 -14.83 14.64 11.79
N THR A 234 -13.84 15.44 12.19
CA THR A 234 -13.89 16.91 12.15
C THR A 234 -13.65 17.52 10.78
N VAL A 235 -13.17 16.72 9.81
CA VAL A 235 -12.86 17.20 8.46
C VAL A 235 -14.15 17.35 7.66
N LYS A 236 -14.34 18.51 7.06
CA LYS A 236 -15.57 18.84 6.29
C LYS A 236 -15.41 18.69 4.79
N GLN A 237 -14.19 18.73 4.29
CA GLN A 237 -13.80 18.57 2.89
C GLN A 237 -13.42 17.12 2.59
N PRO A 238 -13.32 16.71 1.32
CA PRO A 238 -12.77 15.41 0.94
C PRO A 238 -11.38 15.22 1.55
N TYR A 239 -11.19 14.06 2.20
CA TYR A 239 -9.92 13.65 2.76
C TYR A 239 -9.29 12.56 1.89
N VAL A 240 -8.08 12.82 1.44
CA VAL A 240 -7.22 11.87 0.73
C VAL A 240 -6.00 11.60 1.62
N SER A 241 -5.75 10.35 1.94
CA SER A 241 -4.57 10.01 2.74
C SER A 241 -3.29 10.22 1.94
N HIS A 242 -2.38 10.98 2.51
CA HIS A 242 -1.05 11.23 1.98
C HIS A 242 -0.12 10.06 2.27
N GLU A 243 0.50 9.50 1.23
CA GLU A 243 1.58 8.50 1.34
C GLU A 243 1.22 7.28 2.20
N THR A 244 0.12 6.63 1.85
CA THR A 244 -0.37 5.40 2.49
C THR A 244 0.52 4.21 2.14
N GLY A 245 0.64 3.23 3.04
CA GLY A 245 1.31 1.97 2.73
C GLY A 245 2.83 2.09 2.62
N GLN A 246 3.49 2.56 3.65
CA GLN A 246 4.95 2.70 3.69
C GLN A 246 5.65 1.46 4.27
N TRP A 247 5.12 0.27 3.98
CA TRP A 247 5.65 -1.01 4.44
C TRP A 247 6.76 -1.48 3.51
N CYS A 248 7.95 -1.76 4.06
CA CYS A 248 9.08 -2.18 3.24
C CYS A 248 9.14 -3.69 3.04
N ALA A 249 9.70 -4.11 1.90
CA ALA A 249 10.17 -5.46 1.65
C ALA A 249 11.70 -5.49 1.49
N PHE A 250 12.31 -6.67 1.61
CA PHE A 250 13.73 -6.85 1.37
C PHE A 250 14.08 -6.62 -0.11
N PRO A 251 15.27 -6.10 -0.46
CA PRO A 251 15.63 -5.77 -1.84
C PRO A 251 15.57 -6.96 -2.81
N ASN A 252 15.12 -6.70 -4.01
CA ASN A 252 15.25 -7.63 -5.14
C ASN A 252 16.60 -7.42 -5.86
N PHE A 253 17.62 -8.15 -5.52
CA PHE A 253 18.94 -7.99 -6.14
C PHE A 253 18.98 -8.32 -7.64
N ASN A 254 17.95 -8.99 -8.19
CA ASN A 254 17.82 -9.17 -9.63
C ASN A 254 17.59 -7.87 -10.39
N GLU A 255 17.15 -6.80 -9.71
CA GLU A 255 16.99 -5.48 -10.32
C GLU A 255 18.33 -4.85 -10.74
N ILE A 256 19.44 -5.18 -10.08
CA ILE A 256 20.77 -4.62 -10.40
C ILE A 256 21.07 -4.69 -11.89
N ARG A 257 20.74 -5.81 -12.54
CA ARG A 257 20.97 -6.01 -13.97
C ARG A 257 20.10 -5.15 -14.89
N LYS A 258 18.98 -4.62 -14.36
CA LYS A 258 18.06 -3.75 -15.12
C LYS A 258 18.54 -2.31 -15.21
N TYR A 259 19.45 -1.89 -14.33
CA TYR A 259 20.02 -0.53 -14.30
C TYR A 259 21.08 -0.34 -15.40
N THR A 260 20.64 -0.46 -16.66
CA THR A 260 21.51 -0.36 -17.84
C THR A 260 21.69 1.07 -18.34
N GLY A 261 20.95 2.03 -17.78
CA GLY A 261 20.93 3.42 -18.21
C GLY A 261 21.82 4.35 -17.37
N VAL A 262 21.31 5.55 -17.13
CA VAL A 262 22.02 6.66 -16.47
C VAL A 262 22.27 6.37 -14.99
N ASN A 263 21.25 5.90 -14.27
CA ASN A 263 21.36 5.58 -12.85
C ASN A 263 21.95 4.18 -12.64
N LYS A 264 22.59 3.98 -11.49
CA LYS A 264 23.18 2.70 -11.08
C LYS A 264 22.55 2.24 -9.76
N ALA A 265 22.37 0.94 -9.62
CA ALA A 265 21.80 0.32 -8.41
C ALA A 265 22.83 0.22 -7.26
N LYS A 266 23.54 1.30 -6.94
CA LYS A 266 24.64 1.28 -5.96
C LYS A 266 24.19 0.92 -4.55
N ASN A 267 23.01 1.34 -4.15
CA ASN A 267 22.39 0.92 -2.90
C ASN A 267 22.18 -0.61 -2.84
N PHE A 268 21.64 -1.22 -3.90
CA PHE A 268 21.43 -2.68 -3.96
C PHE A 268 22.74 -3.46 -4.02
N GLU A 269 23.75 -2.95 -4.71
CA GLU A 269 25.09 -3.55 -4.69
C GLU A 269 25.66 -3.58 -3.27
N ILE A 270 25.57 -2.46 -2.54
CA ILE A 270 26.01 -2.36 -1.14
C ILE A 270 25.20 -3.32 -0.23
N PHE A 271 23.89 -3.37 -0.38
CA PHE A 271 23.05 -4.27 0.44
C PHE A 271 23.36 -5.74 0.18
N ARG A 272 23.58 -6.11 -1.08
CA ARG A 272 23.99 -7.46 -1.45
C ARG A 272 25.35 -7.83 -0.84
N ASP A 273 26.32 -6.91 -0.91
CA ASP A 273 27.65 -7.14 -0.38
C ASP A 273 27.61 -7.30 1.15
N ILE A 274 26.83 -6.47 1.86
CA ILE A 274 26.59 -6.61 3.30
C ILE A 274 25.94 -7.97 3.64
N LEU A 275 24.97 -8.45 2.84
CA LEU A 275 24.34 -9.75 3.04
C LEU A 275 25.37 -10.90 2.85
N ASN A 276 26.23 -10.77 1.85
CA ASN A 276 27.33 -11.73 1.60
C ASN A 276 28.32 -11.76 2.76
N ASP A 277 28.74 -10.61 3.27
CA ASP A 277 29.67 -10.48 4.40
C ASP A 277 29.10 -11.12 5.68
N ASN A 278 27.78 -11.15 5.85
CA ASN A 278 27.09 -11.83 6.94
C ASN A 278 26.77 -13.32 6.64
N HIS A 279 27.37 -13.91 5.64
CA HIS A 279 27.21 -15.30 5.24
C HIS A 279 25.76 -15.72 4.91
N MET A 280 24.99 -14.81 4.32
CA MET A 280 23.60 -15.02 3.92
C MET A 280 23.35 -14.70 2.44
N GLY A 281 24.38 -14.61 1.61
CA GLY A 281 24.27 -14.20 0.21
C GLY A 281 23.25 -14.99 -0.62
N GLY A 282 23.06 -16.29 -0.34
CA GLY A 282 22.05 -17.12 -0.98
C GLY A 282 20.61 -16.84 -0.55
N MET A 283 20.38 -16.08 0.52
CA MET A 283 19.05 -15.87 1.13
C MET A 283 18.29 -14.67 0.55
N GLY A 284 18.93 -13.86 -0.29
CA GLY A 284 18.34 -12.59 -0.75
C GLY A 284 16.98 -12.72 -1.41
N HIS A 285 16.79 -13.75 -2.26
CA HIS A 285 15.51 -14.03 -2.89
C HIS A 285 14.45 -14.48 -1.86
N ASP A 286 14.80 -15.38 -0.96
CA ASP A 286 13.88 -15.88 0.06
C ASP A 286 13.44 -14.77 1.01
N PHE A 287 14.37 -13.89 1.41
CA PHE A 287 14.05 -12.73 2.24
C PHE A 287 13.13 -11.74 1.52
N MET A 288 13.37 -11.49 0.23
CA MET A 288 12.47 -10.66 -0.58
C MET A 288 11.06 -11.27 -0.65
N MET A 289 10.95 -12.56 -0.94
CA MET A 289 9.66 -13.24 -1.04
C MET A 289 8.91 -13.26 0.30
N ALA A 290 9.58 -13.61 1.39
CA ALA A 290 8.95 -13.70 2.70
C ALA A 290 8.53 -12.32 3.25
N SER A 291 9.41 -11.32 3.17
CA SER A 291 9.08 -9.94 3.58
C SER A 291 8.03 -9.31 2.67
N GLY A 292 8.07 -9.62 1.39
CA GLY A 292 7.07 -9.15 0.41
C GLY A 292 5.66 -9.69 0.69
N LYS A 293 5.54 -10.95 1.10
CA LYS A 293 4.22 -11.50 1.53
C LYS A 293 3.69 -10.74 2.75
N LEU A 294 4.51 -10.45 3.74
CA LEU A 294 4.11 -9.63 4.89
C LEU A 294 3.75 -8.20 4.48
N GLN A 295 4.53 -7.58 3.59
CA GLN A 295 4.21 -6.27 3.02
C GLN A 295 2.82 -6.28 2.36
N ALA A 296 2.51 -7.28 1.54
CA ALA A 296 1.22 -7.43 0.87
C ALA A 296 0.06 -7.59 1.86
N ILE A 297 0.24 -8.35 2.94
CA ILE A 297 -0.74 -8.47 4.04
C ILE A 297 -0.99 -7.09 4.68
N CYS A 298 0.06 -6.31 4.95
CA CYS A 298 -0.08 -4.98 5.52
C CYS A 298 -0.82 -4.03 4.56
N TYR A 299 -0.50 -4.02 3.27
CA TYR A 299 -1.21 -3.24 2.25
C TYR A 299 -2.68 -3.60 2.17
N LYS A 300 -2.99 -4.90 2.15
CA LYS A 300 -4.38 -5.38 2.14
C LYS A 300 -5.18 -4.81 3.31
N HIS A 301 -4.70 -5.01 4.52
CA HIS A 301 -5.41 -4.56 5.72
C HIS A 301 -5.51 -3.03 5.83
N GLU A 302 -4.50 -2.29 5.40
CA GLU A 302 -4.53 -0.82 5.43
C GLU A 302 -5.49 -0.24 4.37
N ILE A 303 -5.49 -0.78 3.15
CA ILE A 303 -6.42 -0.38 2.08
C ILE A 303 -7.86 -0.74 2.47
N GLU A 304 -8.10 -1.96 2.95
CA GLU A 304 -9.44 -2.37 3.43
C GLU A 304 -9.92 -1.48 4.58
N LYS A 305 -9.03 -1.11 5.52
CA LYS A 305 -9.34 -0.17 6.61
C LYS A 305 -9.74 1.21 6.07
N THR A 306 -9.10 1.68 5.02
CA THR A 306 -9.46 2.91 4.30
C THR A 306 -10.86 2.78 3.69
N LEU A 307 -11.12 1.70 2.94
CA LEU A 307 -12.39 1.46 2.24
C LEU A 307 -13.58 1.33 3.20
N ARG A 308 -13.38 0.81 4.43
CA ARG A 308 -14.42 0.70 5.47
C ARG A 308 -14.56 1.96 6.32
N THR A 309 -13.77 3.01 6.06
CA THR A 309 -13.85 4.26 6.79
C THR A 309 -14.92 5.17 6.19
N PRO A 310 -15.89 5.68 6.97
CA PRO A 310 -16.86 6.65 6.48
C PRO A 310 -16.19 7.93 6.02
N ASP A 311 -16.72 8.55 4.95
CA ASP A 311 -16.29 9.86 4.45
C ASP A 311 -14.80 9.95 4.08
N TYR A 312 -14.21 8.85 3.66
CA TYR A 312 -12.81 8.78 3.26
C TYR A 312 -12.71 8.79 1.73
N ALA A 313 -12.40 9.97 1.16
CA ALA A 313 -12.56 10.22 -0.27
C ALA A 313 -11.45 9.62 -1.15
N GLY A 314 -10.33 9.18 -0.56
CA GLY A 314 -9.27 8.54 -1.32
C GLY A 314 -7.97 8.38 -0.57
N PHE A 315 -7.03 7.69 -1.19
CA PHE A 315 -5.67 7.49 -0.71
C PHE A 315 -4.66 7.62 -1.84
N GLN A 316 -3.42 7.91 -1.49
CA GLN A 316 -2.27 7.92 -2.39
C GLN A 316 -1.18 7.04 -1.77
N LEU A 317 -0.87 5.90 -2.38
CA LEU A 317 0.23 5.03 -1.94
C LEU A 317 1.56 5.78 -2.08
N LEU A 318 2.51 5.53 -1.21
CA LEU A 318 3.86 6.13 -1.28
C LEU A 318 4.83 5.39 -2.21
N ALA A 319 4.57 4.45 -2.88
CA ALA A 319 4.12 4.35 -4.22
C ALA A 319 3.78 2.89 -4.50
N LEU A 320 3.18 2.61 -5.66
CA LEU A 320 2.98 1.24 -6.14
C LEU A 320 4.33 0.59 -6.49
N ASN A 321 5.29 1.37 -6.96
CA ASN A 321 6.65 0.98 -7.31
C ASN A 321 7.67 1.52 -6.33
N ASP A 322 8.85 0.91 -6.26
CA ASP A 322 9.97 1.43 -5.48
C ASP A 322 10.43 2.80 -5.99
N TYR A 323 11.05 3.56 -5.09
CA TYR A 323 11.67 4.85 -5.38
C TYR A 323 13.15 4.80 -5.02
N SER A 324 14.02 4.84 -6.02
CA SER A 324 15.47 4.73 -5.84
C SER A 324 16.10 5.96 -5.19
N GLY A 325 15.45 7.10 -5.24
CA GLY A 325 15.92 8.36 -4.64
C GLY A 325 15.97 8.34 -3.11
N GLN A 326 15.23 7.44 -2.47
CA GLN A 326 15.33 7.16 -1.03
C GLN A 326 15.82 5.73 -0.80
N GLY A 327 16.98 5.39 -1.26
CA GLY A 327 17.56 4.07 -1.47
C GLY A 327 17.36 2.99 -0.40
N THR A 328 16.84 3.33 0.79
CA THR A 328 16.46 2.39 1.85
C THR A 328 14.94 2.25 2.04
N ALA A 329 14.12 3.01 1.32
CA ALA A 329 12.66 2.99 1.43
C ALA A 329 12.05 2.11 0.32
N LEU A 330 12.17 0.79 0.45
CA LEU A 330 11.70 -0.18 -0.53
C LEU A 330 10.23 -0.54 -0.26
N VAL A 331 9.35 0.43 -0.46
CA VAL A 331 7.91 0.35 -0.13
C VAL A 331 7.04 -0.14 -1.29
N GLY A 332 7.55 -0.16 -2.52
CA GLY A 332 6.81 -0.59 -3.70
C GLY A 332 6.51 -2.08 -3.71
N LEU A 333 5.33 -2.44 -4.19
CA LEU A 333 4.97 -3.82 -4.56
C LEU A 333 5.62 -4.20 -5.91
N LEU A 334 5.85 -3.20 -6.73
CA LEU A 334 6.62 -3.28 -7.97
C LEU A 334 8.03 -2.73 -7.76
N ASP A 335 8.95 -3.12 -8.62
CA ASP A 335 10.26 -2.49 -8.68
C ASP A 335 10.18 -1.09 -9.33
N VAL A 336 11.30 -0.36 -9.36
CA VAL A 336 11.36 0.98 -9.93
C VAL A 336 11.02 1.04 -11.43
N PHE A 337 11.06 -0.10 -12.13
CA PHE A 337 10.70 -0.24 -13.54
C PHE A 337 9.22 -0.58 -13.77
N PHE A 338 8.39 -0.57 -12.71
CA PHE A 338 7.00 -1.02 -12.72
C PHE A 338 6.85 -2.49 -13.09
N GLU A 339 7.78 -3.35 -12.66
CA GLU A 339 7.72 -4.80 -12.86
C GLU A 339 7.45 -5.53 -11.54
N GLU A 340 6.74 -6.66 -11.61
CA GLU A 340 6.39 -7.45 -10.43
C GLU A 340 7.63 -8.06 -9.78
N LYS A 341 7.71 -7.99 -8.45
CA LYS A 341 8.77 -8.64 -7.66
C LYS A 341 8.49 -10.14 -7.41
N GLY A 342 7.26 -10.61 -7.69
CA GLY A 342 6.89 -12.03 -7.68
C GLY A 342 6.12 -12.53 -6.46
N TYR A 343 6.03 -11.77 -5.37
CA TYR A 343 5.31 -12.19 -4.16
C TYR A 343 3.81 -11.82 -4.15
N ILE A 344 3.38 -10.92 -5.01
CA ILE A 344 1.98 -10.57 -5.26
C ILE A 344 1.83 -10.13 -6.72
N ASN A 345 0.69 -10.39 -7.32
CA ASN A 345 0.35 -9.96 -8.67
C ASN A 345 -0.86 -9.01 -8.68
N ALA A 346 -1.14 -8.42 -9.83
CA ALA A 346 -2.24 -7.48 -10.00
C ALA A 346 -3.61 -8.08 -9.66
N ALA A 347 -3.87 -9.35 -10.01
CA ALA A 347 -5.15 -10.00 -9.75
C ALA A 347 -5.40 -10.21 -8.25
N GLU A 348 -4.37 -10.59 -7.48
CA GLU A 348 -4.44 -10.69 -6.02
C GLU A 348 -4.65 -9.32 -5.37
N PHE A 349 -3.92 -8.29 -5.83
CA PHE A 349 -4.02 -6.94 -5.29
C PHE A 349 -5.41 -6.32 -5.55
N ARG A 350 -6.01 -6.58 -6.71
CA ARG A 350 -7.35 -6.10 -7.06
C ARG A 350 -8.45 -6.64 -6.15
N ARG A 351 -8.26 -7.73 -5.44
CA ARG A 351 -9.24 -8.25 -4.50
C ARG A 351 -9.58 -7.24 -3.40
N PHE A 352 -8.59 -6.42 -3.01
CA PHE A 352 -8.74 -5.39 -1.96
C PHE A 352 -8.47 -3.95 -2.44
N CYS A 353 -8.13 -3.76 -3.71
CA CYS A 353 -7.90 -2.44 -4.32
C CYS A 353 -8.54 -2.38 -5.71
N SER A 354 -9.84 -2.12 -5.77
CA SER A 354 -10.59 -2.00 -7.02
C SER A 354 -11.81 -1.09 -6.83
N PRO A 355 -12.56 -0.73 -7.89
CA PRO A 355 -13.78 0.06 -7.74
C PRO A 355 -14.84 -0.59 -6.85
N THR A 356 -14.85 -1.92 -6.77
CA THR A 356 -15.78 -2.67 -5.93
C THR A 356 -15.02 -3.70 -5.10
N VAL A 357 -15.08 -3.59 -3.78
CA VAL A 357 -14.36 -4.45 -2.84
C VAL A 357 -15.30 -4.96 -1.76
N LEU A 358 -15.35 -6.28 -1.60
CA LEU A 358 -15.98 -6.93 -0.46
C LEU A 358 -15.06 -6.82 0.76
N LEU A 359 -15.62 -6.52 1.92
CA LEU A 359 -14.90 -6.28 3.17
C LEU A 359 -15.46 -7.17 4.27
N ALA A 360 -14.61 -7.57 5.21
CA ALA A 360 -15.01 -8.30 6.38
C ALA A 360 -14.48 -7.62 7.65
N ARG A 361 -15.34 -7.47 8.66
CA ARG A 361 -14.94 -7.06 10.01
C ARG A 361 -14.79 -8.31 10.86
N ILE A 362 -13.55 -8.72 11.06
CA ILE A 362 -13.15 -9.92 11.79
C ILE A 362 -12.40 -9.47 13.05
N PRO A 363 -12.86 -9.86 14.28
CA PRO A 363 -12.29 -9.33 15.52
C PRO A 363 -10.90 -9.88 15.84
N LYS A 364 -10.53 -11.04 15.32
CA LYS A 364 -9.21 -11.66 15.44
C LYS A 364 -9.02 -12.74 14.37
N PHE A 365 -7.79 -13.17 14.15
CA PHE A 365 -7.48 -14.17 13.12
C PHE A 365 -7.02 -15.53 13.68
N THR A 366 -6.83 -15.63 15.00
CA THR A 366 -6.47 -16.89 15.67
C THR A 366 -7.52 -17.24 16.71
N TYR A 367 -8.05 -18.44 16.63
CA TYR A 367 -9.16 -18.95 17.44
C TYR A 367 -8.80 -20.27 18.09
N THR A 368 -9.49 -20.61 19.19
CA THR A 368 -9.58 -21.97 19.71
C THR A 368 -10.90 -22.60 19.27
N ASN A 369 -10.94 -23.94 19.20
CA ASN A 369 -12.10 -24.66 18.65
C ASN A 369 -13.35 -24.64 19.53
N ASN A 370 -13.29 -24.12 20.76
CA ASN A 370 -14.45 -23.86 21.62
C ASN A 370 -15.11 -22.49 21.36
N GLU A 371 -14.58 -21.72 20.41
CA GLU A 371 -15.08 -20.41 20.04
C GLU A 371 -16.00 -20.47 18.80
N THR A 372 -16.57 -19.33 18.46
CA THR A 372 -17.31 -19.10 17.22
C THR A 372 -16.53 -18.08 16.38
N PHE A 373 -16.24 -18.42 15.13
CA PHE A 373 -15.76 -17.44 14.16
C PHE A 373 -16.90 -16.52 13.78
N HIS A 374 -16.65 -15.22 13.77
CA HIS A 374 -17.61 -14.19 13.39
C HIS A 374 -16.99 -13.23 12.39
N ALA A 375 -17.76 -12.85 11.35
CA ALA A 375 -17.39 -11.82 10.39
C ALA A 375 -18.62 -11.03 9.93
N ASP A 376 -18.61 -9.71 10.12
CA ASP A 376 -19.59 -8.82 9.48
C ASP A 376 -19.09 -8.48 8.07
N ILE A 377 -19.93 -8.71 7.07
CA ILE A 377 -19.59 -8.52 5.67
C ILE A 377 -20.16 -7.19 5.19
N GLU A 378 -19.30 -6.39 4.60
CA GLU A 378 -19.61 -5.08 4.02
C GLU A 378 -19.12 -5.02 2.56
N ILE A 379 -19.56 -4.00 1.83
CA ILE A 379 -19.07 -3.70 0.50
C ILE A 379 -18.80 -2.20 0.35
N SER A 380 -17.67 -1.90 -0.29
CA SER A 380 -17.33 -0.59 -0.83
C SER A 380 -17.49 -0.64 -2.35
N HIS A 381 -18.38 0.16 -2.91
CA HIS A 381 -18.73 0.13 -4.33
C HIS A 381 -18.70 1.53 -4.94
N PHE A 382 -17.66 1.80 -5.71
CA PHE A 382 -17.48 3.02 -6.51
C PHE A 382 -17.35 2.67 -8.01
N GLY A 383 -18.12 1.67 -8.45
CA GLY A 383 -18.21 1.24 -9.84
C GLY A 383 -18.94 2.26 -10.72
N LYS A 384 -19.09 1.91 -11.99
CA LYS A 384 -19.74 2.78 -12.99
C LYS A 384 -21.20 3.06 -12.63
N GLU A 385 -21.94 2.03 -12.20
CA GLU A 385 -23.36 2.07 -11.89
C GLU A 385 -23.67 1.27 -10.63
N ALA A 386 -24.81 1.50 -9.99
CA ALA A 386 -25.29 0.70 -8.88
C ALA A 386 -25.50 -0.77 -9.30
N LEU A 387 -25.17 -1.70 -8.42
CA LEU A 387 -25.39 -3.13 -8.69
C LEU A 387 -26.83 -3.50 -8.36
N GLN A 388 -27.49 -4.19 -9.27
CA GLN A 388 -28.86 -4.64 -9.11
C GLN A 388 -28.88 -6.12 -8.71
N LYS A 389 -29.66 -6.46 -7.66
CA LYS A 389 -29.86 -7.84 -7.17
C LYS A 389 -28.54 -8.61 -7.01
N ALA A 390 -27.51 -7.95 -6.49
CA ALA A 390 -26.19 -8.53 -6.28
C ALA A 390 -26.28 -9.66 -5.27
N ASN A 391 -25.98 -10.89 -5.68
CA ASN A 391 -25.98 -12.08 -4.84
C ASN A 391 -24.59 -12.28 -4.25
N THR A 392 -24.46 -12.11 -2.93
CA THR A 392 -23.21 -12.29 -2.20
C THR A 392 -23.20 -13.65 -1.51
N VAL A 393 -22.19 -14.46 -1.82
CA VAL A 393 -22.01 -15.80 -1.27
C VAL A 393 -20.67 -15.93 -0.57
N TYR A 394 -20.58 -16.88 0.37
CA TYR A 394 -19.32 -17.18 1.07
C TYR A 394 -19.01 -18.67 1.08
N CYS A 395 -17.73 -18.98 1.25
CA CYS A 395 -17.20 -20.31 1.45
C CYS A 395 -16.03 -20.27 2.43
N VAL A 396 -16.06 -21.10 3.46
CA VAL A 396 -14.92 -21.35 4.35
C VAL A 396 -14.33 -22.71 4.01
N LYS A 397 -13.05 -22.74 3.66
CA LYS A 397 -12.34 -23.95 3.21
C LYS A 397 -10.91 -24.00 3.76
N ASP A 398 -10.34 -25.20 3.84
CA ASP A 398 -8.92 -25.38 4.10
C ASP A 398 -8.08 -25.36 2.80
N LYS A 399 -6.76 -25.49 2.96
CA LYS A 399 -5.81 -25.52 1.83
C LYS A 399 -5.99 -26.71 0.87
N TYR A 400 -6.74 -27.74 1.29
CA TYR A 400 -7.03 -28.93 0.48
C TYR A 400 -8.37 -28.84 -0.22
N GLY A 401 -9.11 -27.72 -0.03
CA GLY A 401 -10.42 -27.51 -0.62
C GLY A 401 -11.59 -28.14 0.15
N LYS A 402 -11.36 -28.72 1.34
CA LYS A 402 -12.45 -29.18 2.20
C LYS A 402 -13.26 -28.01 2.71
N ILE A 403 -14.57 -28.02 2.46
CA ILE A 403 -15.50 -26.96 2.86
C ILE A 403 -15.99 -27.22 4.29
N TYR A 404 -15.88 -26.21 5.13
CA TYR A 404 -16.37 -26.20 6.51
C TYR A 404 -17.70 -25.45 6.65
N ALA A 405 -17.88 -24.38 5.87
CA ALA A 405 -19.13 -23.63 5.80
C ALA A 405 -19.29 -22.98 4.43
N ARG A 406 -20.52 -22.83 3.97
CA ARG A 406 -20.87 -22.06 2.76
C ARG A 406 -22.32 -21.59 2.84
N GLY A 407 -22.61 -20.49 2.16
CA GLY A 407 -23.98 -19.98 2.11
C GLY A 407 -24.11 -18.68 1.35
N VAL A 408 -25.32 -18.16 1.35
CA VAL A 408 -25.64 -16.83 0.84
C VAL A 408 -25.56 -15.85 2.00
N VAL A 409 -24.83 -14.74 1.83
CA VAL A 409 -24.82 -13.62 2.79
C VAL A 409 -26.05 -12.75 2.57
N SER A 410 -26.25 -12.29 1.32
CA SER A 410 -27.46 -11.52 0.95
C SER A 410 -27.64 -11.46 -0.56
N THR A 411 -28.86 -11.11 -0.97
CA THR A 411 -29.18 -10.69 -2.34
C THR A 411 -29.89 -9.34 -2.26
N ARG A 412 -29.23 -8.28 -2.74
CA ARG A 412 -29.74 -6.91 -2.65
C ARG A 412 -29.17 -5.97 -3.68
N ASP A 413 -29.80 -4.82 -3.85
CA ASP A 413 -29.24 -3.71 -4.63
C ASP A 413 -28.16 -3.00 -3.81
N ILE A 414 -27.05 -2.62 -4.48
CA ILE A 414 -25.90 -1.94 -3.87
C ILE A 414 -25.69 -0.61 -4.60
N PRO A 415 -25.97 0.52 -3.95
CA PRO A 415 -25.71 1.84 -4.52
C PRO A 415 -24.21 2.17 -4.54
N ILE A 416 -23.84 3.28 -5.20
CA ILE A 416 -22.48 3.79 -5.20
C ILE A 416 -22.16 4.41 -3.84
N GLY A 417 -21.06 3.96 -3.22
CA GLY A 417 -20.56 4.41 -1.92
C GLY A 417 -19.90 3.28 -1.14
N ASN A 418 -19.72 3.48 0.16
CA ASN A 418 -19.15 2.47 1.06
C ASN A 418 -20.04 2.24 2.29
N LEU A 419 -19.63 1.33 3.17
CA LEU A 419 -20.32 0.95 4.43
C LEU A 419 -21.68 0.28 4.22
N PHE A 420 -21.92 -0.34 3.08
CA PHE A 420 -23.13 -1.12 2.90
C PHE A 420 -22.95 -2.49 3.55
N SER A 421 -23.67 -2.72 4.66
CA SER A 421 -23.69 -4.02 5.31
C SER A 421 -24.41 -5.03 4.44
N LEU A 422 -23.82 -6.20 4.25
CA LEU A 422 -24.40 -7.32 3.51
C LEU A 422 -24.96 -8.40 4.44
N GLY A 423 -24.51 -8.46 5.70
CA GLY A 423 -24.89 -9.45 6.70
C GLY A 423 -23.70 -9.95 7.50
N SER A 424 -23.92 -10.99 8.30
CA SER A 424 -22.87 -11.59 9.13
C SER A 424 -22.73 -13.08 8.86
N ILE A 425 -21.56 -13.61 9.11
CA ILE A 425 -21.22 -15.04 9.03
C ILE A 425 -20.80 -15.49 10.42
N ASP A 426 -21.50 -16.50 10.96
CA ASP A 426 -21.16 -17.16 12.21
C ASP A 426 -20.89 -18.63 11.95
N MET A 427 -19.73 -19.14 12.45
CA MET A 427 -19.36 -20.53 12.30
C MET A 427 -18.82 -21.07 13.63
N LYS A 428 -19.48 -22.09 14.20
CA LYS A 428 -18.96 -22.81 15.35
C LYS A 428 -17.71 -23.61 14.94
N LEU A 429 -16.67 -23.59 15.77
CA LEU A 429 -15.38 -24.19 15.45
C LEU A 429 -15.15 -25.56 16.12
N ASN A 430 -16.10 -26.07 16.90
CA ASN A 430 -15.95 -27.26 17.73
C ASN A 430 -15.72 -28.58 16.96
N ASP A 431 -15.98 -28.62 15.67
CA ASP A 431 -15.71 -29.80 14.83
C ASP A 431 -14.26 -29.84 14.32
N ILE A 432 -13.48 -28.78 14.55
CA ILE A 432 -12.06 -28.69 14.16
C ILE A 432 -11.22 -29.24 15.29
N ARG A 433 -10.69 -30.45 15.10
CA ARG A 433 -10.00 -31.24 16.15
C ARG A 433 -8.49 -31.10 16.15
N THR A 434 -7.92 -30.62 15.05
CA THR A 434 -6.48 -30.44 14.85
C THR A 434 -6.21 -29.02 14.38
N PRO A 435 -5.00 -28.47 14.61
CA PRO A 435 -4.63 -27.16 14.10
C PRO A 435 -4.91 -27.03 12.60
N GLN A 436 -5.63 -25.99 12.22
CA GLN A 436 -6.04 -25.74 10.82
C GLN A 436 -5.86 -24.27 10.46
N LYS A 437 -5.35 -24.02 9.25
CA LYS A 437 -5.52 -22.76 8.55
C LYS A 437 -6.76 -22.85 7.68
N LEU A 438 -7.69 -21.94 7.85
CA LEU A 438 -8.91 -21.80 7.07
C LEU A 438 -8.90 -20.48 6.31
N ASN A 439 -9.61 -20.46 5.19
CA ASN A 439 -9.78 -19.28 4.37
C ASN A 439 -11.27 -18.98 4.21
N LEU A 440 -11.70 -17.79 4.63
CA LEU A 440 -13.00 -17.24 4.30
C LEU A 440 -12.92 -16.54 2.96
N GLU A 441 -13.60 -17.04 1.95
CA GLU A 441 -13.78 -16.39 0.64
C GLU A 441 -15.21 -15.83 0.56
N VAL A 442 -15.34 -14.57 0.16
CA VAL A 442 -16.64 -13.92 -0.13
C VAL A 442 -16.60 -13.39 -1.56
N ARG A 443 -17.68 -13.63 -2.31
CA ARG A 443 -17.76 -13.21 -3.73
C ARG A 443 -19.15 -12.71 -4.10
N LEU A 444 -19.22 -11.86 -5.11
CA LEU A 444 -20.44 -11.59 -5.85
C LEU A 444 -20.58 -12.63 -6.97
N GLU A 445 -21.67 -13.37 -6.98
CA GLU A 445 -21.90 -14.38 -8.03
C GLU A 445 -21.95 -13.74 -9.43
N ASN A 446 -21.50 -14.48 -10.42
CA ASN A 446 -21.41 -14.05 -11.82
C ASN A 446 -20.57 -12.79 -12.06
N SER A 447 -19.57 -12.55 -11.21
CA SER A 447 -18.62 -11.46 -11.35
C SER A 447 -17.22 -11.87 -10.93
N ASP A 448 -16.22 -11.01 -11.24
CA ASP A 448 -14.82 -11.18 -10.80
C ASP A 448 -14.59 -10.63 -9.39
N ILE A 449 -15.65 -10.12 -8.72
CA ILE A 449 -15.53 -9.46 -7.43
C ILE A 449 -15.46 -10.54 -6.35
N VAL A 450 -14.29 -10.70 -5.76
CA VAL A 450 -13.98 -11.66 -4.72
C VAL A 450 -12.94 -11.07 -3.76
N ASN A 451 -13.08 -11.39 -2.47
CA ASN A 451 -12.04 -11.12 -1.48
C ASN A 451 -11.99 -12.29 -0.48
N ASP A 452 -10.88 -12.41 0.26
CA ASP A 452 -10.69 -13.54 1.15
C ASP A 452 -9.81 -13.19 2.36
N TRP A 453 -9.94 -13.94 3.44
CA TRP A 453 -9.20 -13.75 4.69
C TRP A 453 -8.84 -15.10 5.29
N ASP A 454 -7.57 -15.27 5.64
CA ASP A 454 -7.08 -16.43 6.36
C ASP A 454 -7.30 -16.27 7.86
N PHE A 455 -7.65 -17.36 8.53
CA PHE A 455 -7.68 -17.45 9.98
C PHE A 455 -7.28 -18.86 10.45
N TRP A 456 -6.85 -18.95 11.70
CA TRP A 456 -6.31 -20.17 12.25
C TRP A 456 -7.16 -20.66 13.43
N VAL A 457 -7.33 -21.98 13.50
CA VAL A 457 -8.10 -22.63 14.57
C VAL A 457 -7.24 -23.69 15.22
N TYR A 458 -7.12 -23.65 16.54
CA TYR A 458 -6.38 -24.58 17.37
C TYR A 458 -7.31 -25.28 18.36
N PRO A 459 -6.98 -26.53 18.81
CA PRO A 459 -7.68 -27.15 19.93
C PRO A 459 -7.56 -26.29 21.21
N ASP A 460 -8.66 -26.14 21.96
CA ASP A 460 -8.68 -25.43 23.25
C ASP A 460 -7.89 -26.18 24.33
N LYS A 461 -7.75 -27.50 24.17
CA LYS A 461 -7.01 -28.39 25.07
C LYS A 461 -5.98 -29.18 24.30
N VAL A 462 -4.73 -28.89 24.56
CA VAL A 462 -3.60 -29.64 24.02
C VAL A 462 -3.07 -30.59 25.10
N LYS A 463 -3.05 -31.88 24.80
CA LYS A 463 -2.35 -32.85 25.69
C LYS A 463 -0.85 -32.66 25.49
N PHE A 464 -0.22 -32.04 26.46
CA PHE A 464 1.22 -31.90 26.47
C PHE A 464 1.85 -33.23 26.92
N THR A 465 2.66 -33.83 26.06
CA THR A 465 3.54 -34.94 26.41
C THR A 465 4.97 -34.42 26.32
N GLN A 466 5.69 -34.44 27.45
CA GLN A 466 7.03 -33.86 27.54
C GLN A 466 8.05 -34.55 26.61
N GLY A 467 7.79 -35.77 26.16
CA GLY A 467 8.69 -36.52 25.29
C GLY A 467 10.12 -36.60 25.85
N ASN A 468 11.09 -36.78 24.96
CA ASN A 468 12.52 -36.85 25.32
C ASN A 468 13.22 -35.49 25.17
N VAL A 469 12.52 -34.38 25.48
CA VAL A 469 13.09 -33.02 25.40
C VAL A 469 13.44 -32.54 26.81
N TYR A 470 14.72 -32.28 27.06
CA TYR A 470 15.15 -31.61 28.29
C TYR A 470 14.89 -30.12 28.20
N THR A 471 14.13 -29.58 29.14
CA THR A 471 13.80 -28.14 29.17
C THR A 471 14.61 -27.45 30.27
N THR A 472 15.30 -26.38 29.93
CA THR A 472 16.11 -25.57 30.83
C THR A 472 16.00 -24.10 30.43
N ASP A 473 16.46 -23.18 31.26
CA ASP A 473 16.55 -21.75 30.95
C ASP A 473 17.99 -21.25 30.69
N THR A 474 18.95 -22.19 30.77
CA THR A 474 20.36 -21.93 30.49
C THR A 474 20.99 -23.16 29.80
N LEU A 475 22.11 -22.96 29.11
CA LEU A 475 22.91 -24.06 28.57
C LEU A 475 23.80 -24.63 29.71
N ASP A 476 23.19 -25.45 30.55
CA ASP A 476 23.87 -26.13 31.68
C ASP A 476 24.64 -27.39 31.24
N GLU A 477 25.43 -28.00 32.15
CA GLU A 477 26.23 -29.20 31.86
C GLU A 477 25.36 -30.38 31.41
N LYS A 478 24.17 -30.52 31.97
CA LYS A 478 23.22 -31.56 31.58
C LYS A 478 22.68 -31.35 30.17
N ALA A 479 22.37 -30.11 29.81
CA ALA A 479 21.96 -29.77 28.44
C ALA A 479 23.07 -30.10 27.45
N ILE A 480 24.31 -29.77 27.78
CA ILE A 480 25.50 -30.08 26.95
C ILE A 480 25.66 -31.58 26.77
N SER A 481 25.57 -32.36 27.84
CA SER A 481 25.68 -33.84 27.78
C SER A 481 24.60 -34.44 26.88
N ILE A 482 23.34 -34.01 27.05
CA ILE A 482 22.22 -34.50 26.23
C ILE A 482 22.43 -34.15 24.74
N LEU A 483 22.90 -32.95 24.43
CA LEU A 483 23.20 -32.55 23.05
C LEU A 483 24.35 -33.36 22.44
N GLN A 484 25.40 -33.64 23.23
CA GLN A 484 26.53 -34.48 22.80
C GLN A 484 26.10 -35.95 22.53
N GLU A 485 25.10 -36.43 23.24
CA GLU A 485 24.49 -37.75 23.03
C GLU A 485 23.44 -37.77 21.90
N GLY A 486 23.23 -36.64 21.21
CA GLY A 486 22.26 -36.54 20.12
C GLY A 486 20.81 -36.34 20.59
N GLY A 487 20.61 -35.98 21.87
CA GLY A 487 19.28 -35.67 22.43
C GLY A 487 18.80 -34.27 22.11
N ASN A 488 17.57 -33.98 22.54
CA ASN A 488 16.91 -32.71 22.30
C ASN A 488 16.83 -31.84 23.56
N VAL A 489 17.18 -30.55 23.42
CA VAL A 489 17.14 -29.59 24.53
C VAL A 489 16.33 -28.37 24.08
N LEU A 490 15.38 -27.95 24.93
CA LEU A 490 14.66 -26.69 24.79
C LEU A 490 15.19 -25.68 25.81
N ILE A 491 15.80 -24.60 25.35
CA ILE A 491 16.32 -23.55 26.22
C ILE A 491 15.33 -22.34 26.17
N THR A 492 14.66 -22.09 27.28
CA THR A 492 13.77 -20.95 27.45
C THR A 492 14.54 -19.72 27.91
N ALA A 493 15.32 -19.11 27.02
CA ALA A 493 16.33 -18.10 27.34
C ALA A 493 15.83 -16.64 27.18
N ALA A 494 14.53 -16.39 27.14
CA ALA A 494 13.98 -15.04 27.00
C ALA A 494 14.54 -14.10 28.10
N GLY A 495 15.04 -12.94 27.68
CA GLY A 495 15.68 -11.95 28.57
C GLY A 495 17.14 -12.28 28.99
N LYS A 496 17.64 -13.49 28.74
CA LYS A 496 19.01 -13.93 29.09
C LYS A 496 20.00 -13.80 27.94
N ILE A 497 19.54 -13.71 26.71
CA ILE A 497 20.37 -13.59 25.51
C ILE A 497 21.06 -12.23 25.48
N LYS A 498 22.37 -12.21 25.28
CA LYS A 498 23.18 -10.98 25.23
C LYS A 498 23.19 -10.37 23.83
N TYR A 499 23.49 -11.19 22.82
CA TYR A 499 23.63 -10.73 21.43
C TYR A 499 22.26 -10.69 20.73
N GLY A 500 21.88 -9.54 20.20
CA GLY A 500 20.59 -9.29 19.55
C GLY A 500 19.62 -8.43 20.37
N ARG A 501 19.97 -8.03 21.61
CA ARG A 501 19.10 -7.15 22.45
C ARG A 501 18.81 -5.79 21.83
N GLU A 502 19.73 -5.29 21.03
CA GLU A 502 19.61 -4.02 20.33
C GLU A 502 18.66 -4.10 19.14
N VAL A 503 18.35 -5.30 18.65
CA VAL A 503 17.40 -5.49 17.54
C VAL A 503 15.99 -5.43 18.08
N LYS A 504 15.20 -4.54 17.51
CA LYS A 504 13.78 -4.39 17.87
C LYS A 504 12.93 -5.14 16.86
N GLN A 505 12.52 -6.33 17.23
CA GLN A 505 11.60 -7.15 16.45
C GLN A 505 10.17 -6.74 16.72
N TYR A 506 9.41 -6.52 15.65
CA TYR A 506 7.97 -6.35 15.66
C TYR A 506 7.35 -7.24 14.57
N PHE A 507 6.06 -7.49 14.69
CA PHE A 507 5.34 -8.22 13.65
C PHE A 507 5.24 -7.42 12.34
N THR A 508 5.00 -6.11 12.43
CA THR A 508 4.97 -5.23 11.26
C THR A 508 6.36 -5.07 10.65
N PRO A 509 6.46 -4.98 9.31
CA PRO A 509 7.73 -4.74 8.65
C PRO A 509 8.27 -3.33 8.95
N VAL A 510 9.53 -3.11 8.62
CA VAL A 510 10.13 -1.77 8.56
C VAL A 510 9.18 -0.82 7.84
N PHE A 511 8.93 0.32 8.49
CA PHE A 511 8.07 1.37 7.97
C PHE A 511 8.92 2.48 7.36
N TRP A 512 8.78 2.69 6.05
CA TRP A 512 9.50 3.67 5.28
C TRP A 512 11.02 3.59 5.47
N ASN A 513 11.68 4.62 5.99
CA ASN A 513 13.13 4.77 6.03
C ASN A 513 13.65 4.90 7.47
N THR A 514 13.95 3.76 8.12
CA THR A 514 14.46 3.76 9.50
C THR A 514 15.83 4.41 9.63
N SER A 515 16.66 4.41 8.57
CA SER A 515 17.99 5.04 8.59
C SER A 515 17.91 6.56 8.80
N TRP A 516 16.89 7.21 8.23
CA TRP A 516 16.64 8.65 8.43
C TRP A 516 16.16 8.98 9.83
N PHE A 517 15.54 8.03 10.50
CA PHE A 517 15.02 8.19 11.85
C PHE A 517 15.93 7.59 12.93
N LYS A 518 17.25 7.53 12.68
CA LYS A 518 18.23 7.02 13.64
C LYS A 518 17.90 5.62 14.11
N MET A 519 17.55 4.75 13.17
CA MET A 519 17.22 3.34 13.44
C MET A 519 16.07 3.14 14.44
N ARG A 520 15.06 3.97 14.41
CA ARG A 520 13.84 3.74 15.21
C ARG A 520 13.17 2.43 14.81
N PRO A 521 12.64 1.63 15.79
CA PRO A 521 11.94 0.38 15.49
C PRO A 521 10.67 0.61 14.63
N PRO A 522 10.23 -0.44 13.89
CA PRO A 522 10.81 -1.79 13.84
C PRO A 522 12.14 -1.84 13.08
N HIS A 523 13.00 -2.82 13.41
CA HIS A 523 14.24 -3.09 12.66
C HIS A 523 14.09 -4.29 11.73
N THR A 524 13.13 -5.20 11.98
CA THR A 524 12.91 -6.42 11.21
C THR A 524 11.79 -6.23 10.20
N THR A 525 11.79 -7.05 9.15
CA THR A 525 10.77 -7.03 8.12
C THR A 525 10.18 -8.44 7.88
N GLY A 526 9.71 -9.04 8.97
CA GLY A 526 9.15 -10.39 8.98
C GLY A 526 10.19 -11.48 9.25
N ILE A 527 9.79 -12.71 9.00
CA ILE A 527 10.63 -13.91 9.13
C ILE A 527 10.61 -14.73 7.85
N PHE A 528 11.69 -15.48 7.63
CA PHE A 528 11.75 -16.59 6.70
C PHE A 528 11.90 -17.89 7.49
N LEU A 529 11.22 -18.95 7.08
CA LEU A 529 11.30 -20.27 7.71
C LEU A 529 11.10 -21.40 6.69
N ASN A 530 11.63 -22.57 7.03
CA ASN A 530 11.34 -23.79 6.29
C ASN A 530 10.05 -24.41 6.85
N ASP A 531 8.91 -24.13 6.21
CA ASP A 531 7.59 -24.58 6.63
C ASP A 531 7.36 -26.10 6.54
N TYR A 532 8.28 -26.84 5.90
CA TYR A 532 8.30 -28.31 5.89
C TYR A 532 9.04 -28.90 7.10
N HIS A 533 9.67 -28.07 7.95
CA HIS A 533 10.40 -28.56 9.11
C HIS A 533 9.43 -29.23 10.11
N PRO A 534 9.78 -30.39 10.70
CA PRO A 534 8.92 -31.15 11.64
C PRO A 534 8.38 -30.31 12.82
N LEU A 535 9.10 -29.26 13.21
CA LEU A 535 8.66 -28.31 14.25
C LEU A 535 7.27 -27.71 13.96
N PHE A 536 6.91 -27.53 12.68
CA PHE A 536 5.66 -26.89 12.25
C PHE A 536 4.54 -27.88 11.92
N ARG A 537 4.71 -29.18 12.20
CA ARG A 537 3.70 -30.21 11.89
C ARG A 537 2.33 -29.87 12.46
N ASP A 538 2.29 -29.35 13.69
CA ASP A 538 1.07 -28.97 14.40
C ASP A 538 0.89 -27.43 14.49
N PHE A 539 1.59 -26.68 13.62
CA PHE A 539 1.50 -25.23 13.47
C PHE A 539 1.39 -24.89 11.99
N PRO A 540 0.17 -24.86 11.43
CA PRO A 540 -0.05 -24.65 9.98
C PRO A 540 0.41 -23.26 9.56
N THR A 541 1.61 -23.18 9.00
CA THR A 541 2.27 -21.96 8.57
C THR A 541 2.77 -22.06 7.13
N GLU A 542 3.22 -20.95 6.59
CA GLU A 542 3.94 -20.82 5.32
C GLU A 542 5.38 -20.36 5.60
N TYR A 543 6.20 -20.28 4.55
CA TYR A 543 7.61 -19.86 4.64
C TYR A 543 7.82 -18.42 5.15
N HIS A 544 6.75 -17.67 5.42
CA HIS A 544 6.77 -16.27 5.86
C HIS A 544 5.87 -16.03 7.06
N SER A 545 6.03 -14.90 7.74
CA SER A 545 5.11 -14.47 8.80
C SER A 545 3.74 -14.14 8.22
N ASN A 546 2.71 -14.76 8.80
CA ASN A 546 1.31 -14.45 8.57
C ASN A 546 0.66 -14.01 9.89
N LEU A 547 -0.64 -13.72 9.93
CA LEU A 547 -1.27 -13.04 11.08
C LEU A 547 -1.20 -13.82 12.40
N GLN A 548 -1.11 -15.18 12.38
CA GLN A 548 -0.97 -15.99 13.59
C GLN A 548 0.38 -15.76 14.31
N TRP A 549 1.42 -15.32 13.58
CA TRP A 549 2.74 -15.06 14.14
C TRP A 549 2.81 -13.81 15.01
N TRP A 550 1.76 -12.99 15.04
CA TRP A 550 1.77 -11.74 15.77
C TRP A 550 2.14 -11.91 17.26
N GLU A 551 1.53 -12.83 17.96
CA GLU A 551 1.80 -13.06 19.39
C GLU A 551 3.22 -13.61 19.64
N LEU A 552 3.77 -14.33 18.69
CA LEU A 552 5.10 -14.94 18.80
C LEU A 552 6.22 -13.96 18.45
N LEU A 553 5.99 -13.05 17.51
CA LEU A 553 7.03 -12.17 16.98
C LEU A 553 6.99 -10.77 17.58
N ASN A 554 5.81 -10.24 17.93
CA ASN A 554 5.69 -8.85 18.29
C ASN A 554 6.36 -8.53 19.62
N LYS A 555 7.46 -7.76 19.57
CA LYS A 555 8.35 -7.45 20.72
C LYS A 555 9.13 -8.66 21.25
N ALA A 556 9.25 -9.73 20.46
CA ALA A 556 10.09 -10.85 20.82
C ALA A 556 11.56 -10.45 20.85
N GLN A 557 12.35 -11.14 21.66
CA GLN A 557 13.80 -10.99 21.65
C GLN A 557 14.38 -11.88 20.56
N VAL A 558 15.22 -11.31 19.69
CA VAL A 558 16.02 -12.09 18.73
C VAL A 558 17.37 -12.48 19.32
N MET A 559 17.96 -13.52 18.76
CA MET A 559 19.32 -13.97 19.01
C MET A 559 20.17 -13.70 17.77
N GLN A 560 21.33 -13.09 17.95
CA GLN A 560 22.30 -12.87 16.88
C GLN A 560 23.28 -14.02 16.80
N PHE A 561 23.54 -14.51 15.59
CA PHE A 561 24.38 -15.71 15.34
C PHE A 561 25.79 -15.38 14.81
N THR A 562 26.32 -14.21 15.10
CA THR A 562 27.65 -13.76 14.63
C THR A 562 28.79 -14.71 15.02
N HIS A 563 28.65 -15.41 16.15
CA HIS A 563 29.67 -16.34 16.66
C HIS A 563 29.38 -17.83 16.37
N PHE A 564 28.31 -18.08 15.59
CA PHE A 564 28.00 -19.44 15.13
C PHE A 564 28.77 -19.74 13.83
N PRO A 565 28.92 -21.02 13.45
CA PRO A 565 29.49 -21.36 12.16
C PRO A 565 28.78 -20.65 11.02
N ALA A 566 29.50 -20.29 9.97
CA ALA A 566 28.97 -19.56 8.83
C ALA A 566 27.78 -20.27 8.16
N GLU A 567 27.82 -21.59 8.14
CA GLU A 567 26.81 -22.49 7.56
C GLU A 567 25.56 -22.65 8.43
N PHE A 568 25.61 -22.22 9.70
CA PHE A 568 24.46 -22.34 10.62
C PHE A 568 23.30 -21.48 10.10
N GLN A 569 22.14 -22.10 9.98
CA GLN A 569 20.88 -21.42 9.64
C GLN A 569 19.84 -21.74 10.70
N PRO A 570 19.23 -20.73 11.34
CA PRO A 570 18.15 -20.95 12.28
C PRO A 570 16.90 -21.44 11.55
N THR A 571 16.10 -22.29 12.21
CA THR A 571 14.83 -22.79 11.66
C THR A 571 13.83 -21.64 11.40
N ILE A 572 13.90 -20.59 12.21
CA ILE A 572 13.16 -19.33 12.04
C ILE A 572 14.19 -18.22 11.91
N GLN A 573 14.29 -17.66 10.73
CA GLN A 573 15.23 -16.60 10.40
C GLN A 573 14.49 -15.26 10.43
N SER A 574 14.78 -14.40 11.39
CA SER A 574 14.31 -13.01 11.35
C SER A 574 15.01 -12.25 10.23
N ILE A 575 14.25 -11.48 9.46
CA ILE A 575 14.79 -10.69 8.34
C ILE A 575 15.10 -9.30 8.88
N ASP A 576 16.39 -8.97 8.99
CA ASP A 576 16.88 -7.65 9.42
C ASP A 576 16.78 -6.62 8.30
N THR A 577 16.96 -5.34 8.65
CA THR A 577 17.10 -4.28 7.66
C THR A 577 18.27 -4.58 6.71
N TRP A 578 18.04 -4.45 5.42
CA TRP A 578 18.96 -4.82 4.35
C TRP A 578 20.28 -4.04 4.34
N PHE A 579 20.33 -2.88 4.97
CA PHE A 579 21.56 -2.09 5.12
C PHE A 579 22.37 -2.44 6.37
N ILE A 580 21.98 -3.45 7.14
CA ILE A 580 22.75 -4.05 8.23
C ILE A 580 22.84 -5.57 8.06
N SER A 581 21.74 -6.22 7.73
CA SER A 581 21.62 -7.66 7.43
C SER A 581 22.31 -8.58 8.46
N ARG A 582 22.08 -8.33 9.76
CA ARG A 582 22.58 -9.22 10.82
C ARG A 582 21.95 -10.60 10.68
N LYS A 583 22.74 -11.65 10.92
CA LYS A 583 22.21 -13.02 11.00
C LYS A 583 21.53 -13.20 12.36
N ILE A 584 20.21 -13.21 12.38
CA ILE A 584 19.36 -13.20 13.58
C ILE A 584 18.18 -14.18 13.45
N GLY A 585 17.69 -14.72 14.57
CA GLY A 585 16.52 -15.60 14.61
C GLY A 585 15.80 -15.52 15.94
#